data_26834f4e052d9356934b26fd821eb631
#
_entry.id   26834f4e052d9356934b26fd821eb631
#
_cell.length_a   1.000
_cell.length_b   1.000
_cell.length_c   1.000
_cell.angle_alpha   90.00
_cell.angle_beta   90.00
_cell.angle_gamma   90.00
#
_symmetry.space_group_name_H-M   'P 1'
#
loop_
_entity.id
_entity.type
_entity.pdbx_description
1 polymer ?
#
loop_
_entity_poly.entity_id
_entity_poly.type
_entity_poly.pdbx_seq_one_letter_code
_entity_poly.pdbx_strand_id
1 'polypeptide(L)'
;TVPRRRSRMSRAGIDRGWRRAAIAGLGWERRAGGRYLDVCAGTLDVSAALVATPGFSGQVIAADFAEPMLRSGSGKGPPGRIGPVVADALTLPLPANSCDGALVAFGIRNVADLDASLREVLRVLSRGSRFVILELSTPSIPIVRGAYLAYFRHILPVIGGVISGHGSAYRYLPRSVMHFPEGSVLAERMRAAGFAN
;
A
#
# COMPACT_ATOMS: atom_id res chain seq x y z
N THR A 1 8.92 -30.48 17.16
CA THR A 1 8.64 -30.32 15.70
C THR A 1 7.15 -30.14 15.52
N VAL A 2 6.68 -28.92 15.40
CA VAL A 2 5.26 -28.59 15.15
C VAL A 2 5.15 -28.04 13.73
N PRO A 3 4.30 -28.58 12.85
CA PRO A 3 4.23 -28.17 11.47
C PRO A 3 3.47 -26.82 11.33
N ARG A 4 4.19 -25.75 11.04
CA ARG A 4 3.66 -24.45 10.66
C ARG A 4 3.22 -24.44 9.19
N ARG A 5 2.09 -25.06 8.86
CA ARG A 5 1.49 -24.91 7.52
C ARG A 5 -0.01 -25.14 7.61
N ARG A 6 -0.83 -24.08 7.71
CA ARG A 6 -2.23 -24.13 7.20
C ARG A 6 -3.07 -22.85 7.30
N SER A 7 -2.55 -21.64 7.51
CA SER A 7 -3.42 -20.44 7.49
C SER A 7 -3.10 -19.40 6.40
N ARG A 8 -2.15 -19.69 5.50
CA ARG A 8 -1.70 -18.76 4.44
C ARG A 8 -2.48 -18.82 3.12
N MET A 9 -3.34 -19.82 2.90
CA MET A 9 -3.81 -20.12 1.53
C MET A 9 -5.03 -19.35 1.04
N SER A 10 -5.95 -18.88 1.87
CA SER A 10 -7.17 -18.20 1.37
C SER A 10 -7.04 -16.67 1.28
N ARG A 11 -6.24 -16.02 2.13
CA ARG A 11 -5.98 -14.57 2.06
C ARG A 11 -4.96 -14.21 0.97
N ALA A 12 -3.99 -15.05 0.71
CA ALA A 12 -2.93 -14.82 -0.29
C ALA A 12 -3.44 -14.70 -1.74
N GLY A 13 -4.61 -15.23 -2.06
CA GLY A 13 -5.17 -15.19 -3.42
C GLY A 13 -5.82 -13.85 -3.76
N ILE A 14 -6.67 -13.35 -2.88
CA ILE A 14 -7.41 -12.09 -3.07
C ILE A 14 -6.45 -10.90 -3.03
N ASP A 15 -5.53 -10.91 -2.08
CA ASP A 15 -4.50 -9.90 -1.91
C ASP A 15 -3.57 -9.81 -3.14
N ARG A 16 -3.18 -10.94 -3.73
CA ARG A 16 -2.41 -10.97 -4.98
C ARG A 16 -3.16 -10.35 -6.17
N GLY A 17 -4.47 -10.57 -6.27
CA GLY A 17 -5.31 -9.96 -7.30
C GLY A 17 -5.33 -8.44 -7.21
N TRP A 18 -5.55 -7.91 -6.02
CA TRP A 18 -5.56 -6.46 -5.78
C TRP A 18 -4.21 -5.81 -6.03
N ARG A 19 -3.11 -6.44 -5.60
CA ARG A 19 -1.75 -5.93 -5.87
C ARG A 19 -1.45 -5.91 -7.38
N ARG A 20 -1.86 -6.93 -8.14
CA ARG A 20 -1.72 -6.93 -9.60
C ARG A 20 -2.50 -5.80 -10.24
N ALA A 21 -3.73 -5.55 -9.80
CA ALA A 21 -4.54 -4.44 -10.29
C ALA A 21 -3.89 -3.08 -9.98
N ALA A 22 -3.34 -2.90 -8.78
CA ALA A 22 -2.62 -1.69 -8.41
C ALA A 22 -1.35 -1.50 -9.27
N ILE A 23 -0.56 -2.54 -9.49
CA ILE A 23 0.62 -2.52 -10.36
C ILE A 23 0.23 -2.17 -11.80
N ALA A 24 -0.83 -2.77 -12.34
CA ALA A 24 -1.32 -2.43 -13.68
C ALA A 24 -1.79 -0.97 -13.77
N GLY A 25 -2.39 -0.44 -12.70
CA GLY A 25 -2.81 0.96 -12.62
C GLY A 25 -1.66 1.97 -12.72
N LEU A 26 -0.43 1.58 -12.38
CA LEU A 26 0.77 2.44 -12.51
C LEU A 26 1.04 2.86 -13.95
N GLY A 27 0.69 2.03 -14.94
CA GLY A 27 1.05 2.26 -16.34
C GLY A 27 2.57 2.26 -16.56
N TRP A 28 3.26 1.42 -15.82
CA TRP A 28 4.73 1.29 -15.79
C TRP A 28 5.30 0.90 -17.16
N GLU A 29 4.51 0.33 -18.04
CA GLU A 29 4.90 -0.06 -19.40
C GLU A 29 5.41 1.12 -20.23
N ARG A 30 4.94 2.34 -19.92
CA ARG A 30 5.39 3.58 -20.57
C ARG A 30 6.85 3.91 -20.26
N ARG A 31 7.34 3.47 -19.09
CA ARG A 31 8.71 3.66 -18.60
C ARG A 31 9.19 2.40 -17.88
N ALA A 32 9.24 1.28 -18.57
CA ALA A 32 9.54 -0.03 -18.00
C ALA A 32 10.90 -0.08 -17.26
N GLY A 33 11.87 0.73 -17.66
CA GLY A 33 13.18 0.91 -17.00
C GLY A 33 13.21 2.03 -15.96
N GLY A 34 12.07 2.65 -15.64
CA GLY A 34 11.97 3.82 -14.77
C GLY A 34 12.17 3.51 -13.28
N ARG A 35 12.06 4.57 -12.49
CA ARG A 35 12.17 4.53 -11.03
C ARG A 35 10.79 4.69 -10.41
N TYR A 36 10.37 3.72 -9.61
CA TYR A 36 9.06 3.69 -8.98
C TYR A 36 9.17 3.76 -7.46
N LEU A 37 8.20 4.40 -6.82
CA LEU A 37 8.15 4.54 -5.37
C LEU A 37 7.03 3.65 -4.80
N ASP A 38 7.38 2.80 -3.84
CA ASP A 38 6.44 2.06 -2.99
C ASP A 38 6.39 2.77 -1.64
N VAL A 39 5.28 3.47 -1.36
CA VAL A 39 5.09 4.25 -0.13
C VAL A 39 4.46 3.36 0.93
N CYS A 40 4.97 3.41 2.16
CA CYS A 40 4.57 2.50 3.24
C CYS A 40 4.77 1.03 2.80
N ALA A 41 5.95 0.73 2.28
CA ALA A 41 6.28 -0.52 1.58
C ALA A 41 6.25 -1.77 2.49
N GLY A 42 6.27 -1.58 3.81
CA GLY A 42 6.18 -2.64 4.79
C GLY A 42 7.21 -3.74 4.56
N THR A 43 6.72 -4.96 4.31
CA THR A 43 7.58 -6.14 4.06
C THR A 43 7.97 -6.31 2.60
N LEU A 44 7.92 -5.27 1.78
CA LEU A 44 8.35 -5.23 0.36
C LEU A 44 7.56 -6.16 -0.57
N ASP A 45 6.37 -6.59 -0.20
CA ASP A 45 5.61 -7.55 -1.01
C ASP A 45 5.14 -6.95 -2.34
N VAL A 46 4.78 -5.67 -2.35
CA VAL A 46 4.34 -4.95 -3.56
C VAL A 46 5.54 -4.62 -4.43
N SER A 47 6.62 -4.11 -3.83
CA SER A 47 7.90 -3.89 -4.51
C SER A 47 8.39 -5.17 -5.21
N ALA A 48 8.37 -6.30 -4.50
CA ALA A 48 8.75 -7.61 -5.06
C ALA A 48 7.83 -8.05 -6.20
N ALA A 49 6.53 -7.81 -6.08
CA ALA A 49 5.57 -8.13 -7.14
C ALA A 49 5.79 -7.28 -8.39
N LEU A 50 6.11 -5.98 -8.23
CA LEU A 50 6.39 -5.08 -9.34
C LEU A 50 7.67 -5.49 -10.08
N VAL A 51 8.78 -5.74 -9.37
CA VAL A 51 10.04 -6.16 -10.02
C VAL A 51 9.96 -7.54 -10.65
N ALA A 52 9.05 -8.41 -10.20
CA ALA A 52 8.77 -9.72 -10.80
C ALA A 52 7.81 -9.66 -12.00
N THR A 53 7.25 -8.49 -12.31
CA THR A 53 6.31 -8.34 -13.43
C THR A 53 7.05 -8.48 -14.75
N PRO A 54 6.62 -9.37 -15.67
CA PRO A 54 7.25 -9.54 -16.97
C PRO A 54 7.34 -8.23 -17.75
N GLY A 55 8.52 -7.90 -18.27
CA GLY A 55 8.77 -6.66 -19.01
C GLY A 55 9.19 -5.48 -18.14
N PHE A 56 9.01 -5.53 -16.83
CA PHE A 56 9.49 -4.48 -15.93
C PHE A 56 11.02 -4.61 -15.74
N SER A 57 11.76 -3.58 -16.13
CA SER A 57 13.22 -3.52 -16.01
C SER A 57 13.73 -2.41 -15.07
N GLY A 58 12.81 -1.61 -14.49
CA GLY A 58 13.08 -0.48 -13.61
C GLY A 58 13.51 -0.84 -12.19
N GLN A 59 13.62 0.15 -11.35
CA GLN A 59 13.94 0.04 -9.93
C GLN A 59 12.76 0.51 -9.07
N VAL A 60 12.66 -0.04 -7.86
CA VAL A 60 11.66 0.37 -6.86
C VAL A 60 12.37 0.92 -5.63
N ILE A 61 12.08 2.16 -5.26
CA ILE A 61 12.42 2.72 -3.96
C ILE A 61 11.27 2.35 -3.03
N ALA A 62 11.59 1.61 -1.98
CA ALA A 62 10.61 1.12 -1.01
C ALA A 62 10.75 1.89 0.30
N ALA A 63 9.90 2.90 0.47
CA ALA A 63 9.93 3.79 1.63
C ALA A 63 8.96 3.32 2.71
N ASP A 64 9.44 3.16 3.93
CA ASP A 64 8.61 2.85 5.10
C ASP A 64 9.21 3.45 6.36
N PHE A 65 8.36 3.90 7.27
CA PHE A 65 8.78 4.41 8.57
C PHE A 65 9.30 3.31 9.50
N ALA A 66 8.76 2.09 9.37
CA ALA A 66 9.07 0.96 10.22
C ALA A 66 10.26 0.14 9.67
N GLU A 67 11.48 0.48 10.06
CA GLU A 67 12.69 -0.25 9.68
C GLU A 67 12.58 -1.78 9.87
N PRO A 68 12.02 -2.31 10.98
CA PRO A 68 11.88 -3.75 11.16
C PRO A 68 11.03 -4.43 10.07
N MET A 69 10.05 -3.72 9.50
CA MET A 69 9.24 -4.20 8.39
C MET A 69 10.07 -4.32 7.11
N LEU A 70 10.83 -3.28 6.77
CA LEU A 70 11.75 -3.30 5.63
C LEU A 70 12.77 -4.43 5.76
N ARG A 71 13.36 -4.59 6.94
CA ARG A 71 14.32 -5.67 7.22
C ARG A 71 13.70 -7.06 7.04
N SER A 72 12.46 -7.27 7.46
CA SER A 72 11.77 -8.55 7.29
C SER A 72 11.46 -8.88 5.82
N GLY A 73 11.44 -7.87 4.96
CA GLY A 73 11.30 -8.00 3.51
C GLY A 73 12.62 -8.20 2.76
N SER A 74 13.76 -8.09 3.45
CA SER A 74 15.09 -8.20 2.85
C SER A 74 15.24 -9.51 2.05
N GLY A 75 15.90 -9.41 0.89
CA GLY A 75 16.10 -10.54 -0.02
C GLY A 75 14.92 -10.85 -0.95
N LYS A 76 13.82 -10.08 -0.89
CA LYS A 76 12.76 -10.19 -1.89
C LYS A 76 13.17 -9.47 -3.19
N GLY A 77 13.03 -10.18 -4.30
CA GLY A 77 13.38 -9.68 -5.63
C GLY A 77 14.88 -9.78 -5.98
N PRO A 78 15.23 -9.47 -7.23
CA PRO A 78 16.61 -9.49 -7.70
C PRO A 78 17.46 -8.42 -7.01
N PRO A 79 18.77 -8.69 -6.78
CA PRO A 79 19.68 -7.71 -6.20
C PRO A 79 19.68 -6.38 -6.97
N GLY A 80 19.70 -5.25 -6.24
CA GLY A 80 19.76 -3.91 -6.82
C GLY A 80 18.46 -3.40 -7.45
N ARG A 81 17.38 -4.20 -7.46
CA ARG A 81 16.10 -3.79 -8.06
C ARG A 81 15.15 -3.14 -7.06
N ILE A 82 15.30 -3.41 -5.78
CA ILE A 82 14.53 -2.82 -4.69
C ILE A 82 15.50 -2.13 -3.73
N GLY A 83 15.35 -0.82 -3.56
CA GLY A 83 16.10 -0.01 -2.62
C GLY A 83 15.23 0.35 -1.41
N PRO A 84 15.32 -0.38 -0.27
CA PRO A 84 14.59 -0.01 0.93
C PRO A 84 15.16 1.26 1.56
N VAL A 85 14.28 2.17 1.97
CA VAL A 85 14.63 3.45 2.60
C VAL A 85 13.74 3.66 3.81
N VAL A 86 14.35 3.88 4.98
CA VAL A 86 13.60 4.29 6.17
C VAL A 86 13.24 5.76 6.03
N ALA A 87 11.95 6.05 5.87
CA ALA A 87 11.47 7.40 5.63
C ALA A 87 10.03 7.61 6.12
N ASP A 88 9.72 8.84 6.51
CA ASP A 88 8.35 9.29 6.70
C ASP A 88 7.73 9.65 5.34
N ALA A 89 6.49 9.19 5.12
CA ALA A 89 5.72 9.54 3.92
C ALA A 89 5.39 11.04 3.82
N LEU A 90 5.56 11.79 4.90
CA LEU A 90 5.40 13.25 4.96
C LEU A 90 6.65 14.01 4.49
N THR A 91 7.82 13.35 4.49
CA THR A 91 9.13 13.94 4.13
C THR A 91 10.03 12.88 3.50
N LEU A 92 9.83 12.62 2.22
CA LEU A 92 10.59 11.62 1.49
C LEU A 92 11.99 12.15 1.14
N PRO A 93 13.07 11.40 1.42
CA PRO A 93 14.45 11.82 1.11
C PRO A 93 14.76 11.64 -0.39
N LEU A 94 13.88 12.14 -1.24
CA LEU A 94 13.96 12.02 -2.69
C LEU A 94 13.86 13.41 -3.33
N PRO A 95 14.60 13.66 -4.41
CA PRO A 95 14.45 14.91 -5.18
C PRO A 95 13.05 15.03 -5.79
N ALA A 96 12.63 16.27 -6.04
CA ALA A 96 11.42 16.52 -6.82
C ALA A 96 11.55 15.92 -8.23
N ASN A 97 10.43 15.46 -8.79
CA ASN A 97 10.34 14.89 -10.15
C ASN A 97 11.33 13.74 -10.41
N SER A 98 11.61 12.91 -9.41
CA SER A 98 12.60 11.82 -9.50
C SER A 98 12.00 10.42 -9.66
N CYS A 99 10.67 10.27 -9.58
CA CYS A 99 9.96 9.00 -9.70
C CYS A 99 9.00 9.00 -10.88
N ASP A 100 9.00 7.91 -11.65
CA ASP A 100 8.18 7.69 -12.83
C ASP A 100 6.79 7.09 -12.51
N GLY A 101 6.53 6.85 -11.25
CA GLY A 101 5.26 6.41 -10.70
C GLY A 101 5.39 6.12 -9.21
N ALA A 102 4.28 6.16 -8.50
CA ALA A 102 4.20 5.78 -7.10
C ALA A 102 3.00 4.90 -6.83
N LEU A 103 3.12 4.02 -5.86
CA LEU A 103 2.01 3.24 -5.35
C LEU A 103 2.08 3.14 -3.82
N VAL A 104 0.95 2.91 -3.21
CA VAL A 104 0.83 2.56 -1.80
C VAL A 104 -0.22 1.47 -1.65
N ALA A 105 0.08 0.43 -0.87
CA ALA A 105 -0.87 -0.65 -0.62
C ALA A 105 -1.06 -0.88 0.88
N PHE A 106 -2.27 -0.60 1.37
CA PHE A 106 -2.72 -0.82 2.75
C PHE A 106 -1.92 -0.09 3.83
N GLY A 107 -1.23 0.99 3.47
CA GLY A 107 -0.36 1.73 4.38
C GLY A 107 -0.77 3.18 4.60
N ILE A 108 -1.35 3.84 3.60
CA ILE A 108 -1.59 5.29 3.64
C ILE A 108 -2.60 5.73 4.71
N ARG A 109 -3.49 4.84 5.15
CA ARG A 109 -4.42 5.12 6.26
C ARG A 109 -3.72 5.32 7.61
N ASN A 110 -2.45 4.97 7.71
CA ASN A 110 -1.66 5.04 8.94
C ASN A 110 -0.76 6.30 8.99
N VAL A 111 -0.72 7.10 7.93
CA VAL A 111 0.06 8.34 7.93
C VAL A 111 -0.59 9.38 8.85
N ALA A 112 0.21 10.19 9.51
CA ALA A 112 -0.27 11.18 10.46
C ALA A 112 -1.07 12.32 9.77
N ASP A 113 -0.67 12.70 8.56
CA ASP A 113 -1.34 13.73 7.74
C ASP A 113 -1.42 13.23 6.28
N LEU A 114 -2.65 12.86 5.88
CA LEU A 114 -2.90 12.36 4.53
C LEU A 114 -2.61 13.43 3.46
N ASP A 115 -3.03 14.68 3.69
CA ASP A 115 -2.88 15.74 2.69
C ASP A 115 -1.41 16.14 2.52
N ALA A 116 -0.64 16.17 3.59
CA ALA A 116 0.80 16.38 3.52
C ALA A 116 1.49 15.25 2.76
N SER A 117 1.11 14.00 3.02
CA SER A 117 1.69 12.85 2.29
C SER A 117 1.33 12.86 0.81
N LEU A 118 0.10 13.24 0.45
CA LEU A 118 -0.31 13.39 -0.96
C LEU A 118 0.54 14.45 -1.67
N ARG A 119 0.75 15.62 -1.06
CA ARG A 119 1.61 16.68 -1.61
C ARG A 119 3.06 16.24 -1.75
N GLU A 120 3.57 15.50 -0.77
CA GLU A 120 4.95 15.00 -0.79
C GLU A 120 5.16 13.95 -1.88
N VAL A 121 4.23 13.02 -2.05
CA VAL A 121 4.27 12.06 -3.17
C VAL A 121 4.18 12.80 -4.51
N LEU A 122 3.31 13.81 -4.62
CA LEU A 122 3.23 14.62 -5.84
C LEU A 122 4.55 15.33 -6.14
N ARG A 123 5.24 15.85 -5.13
CA ARG A 123 6.55 16.54 -5.28
C ARG A 123 7.60 15.63 -5.91
N VAL A 124 7.67 14.38 -5.50
CA VAL A 124 8.68 13.43 -6.01
C VAL A 124 8.33 12.82 -7.36
N LEU A 125 7.07 12.87 -7.77
CA LEU A 125 6.60 12.33 -9.04
C LEU A 125 6.98 13.23 -10.22
N SER A 126 7.48 12.64 -11.28
CA SER A 126 7.67 13.29 -12.58
C SER A 126 6.32 13.66 -13.22
N ARG A 127 6.29 14.69 -14.05
CA ARG A 127 5.06 15.08 -14.74
C ARG A 127 4.50 13.93 -15.60
N GLY A 128 3.19 13.74 -15.54
CA GLY A 128 2.49 12.67 -16.26
C GLY A 128 2.65 11.27 -15.65
N SER A 129 3.33 11.18 -14.50
CA SER A 129 3.40 9.94 -13.72
C SER A 129 2.10 9.68 -12.96
N ARG A 130 1.87 8.41 -12.58
CA ARG A 130 0.67 8.00 -11.83
C ARG A 130 1.00 7.71 -10.39
N PHE A 131 0.07 8.09 -9.51
CA PHE A 131 0.02 7.60 -8.13
C PHE A 131 -1.16 6.66 -7.96
N VAL A 132 -0.91 5.44 -7.52
CA VAL A 132 -1.94 4.42 -7.29
C VAL A 132 -2.08 4.14 -5.81
N ILE A 133 -3.28 4.31 -5.28
CA ILE A 133 -3.61 4.02 -3.88
C ILE A 133 -4.50 2.77 -3.85
N LEU A 134 -3.99 1.70 -3.26
CA LEU A 134 -4.74 0.50 -2.93
C LEU A 134 -5.02 0.49 -1.43
N GLU A 135 -6.25 0.76 -1.04
CA GLU A 135 -6.61 0.84 0.37
C GLU A 135 -8.01 0.31 0.65
N LEU A 136 -8.22 -0.15 1.87
CA LEU A 136 -9.53 -0.53 2.37
C LEU A 136 -10.30 0.73 2.76
N SER A 137 -11.43 0.96 2.11
CA SER A 137 -12.34 2.06 2.45
C SER A 137 -13.72 1.54 2.83
N THR A 138 -14.47 2.37 3.55
CA THR A 138 -15.85 2.04 3.90
C THR A 138 -16.72 2.16 2.64
N PRO A 139 -17.59 1.17 2.33
CA PRO A 139 -18.49 1.25 1.19
C PRO A 139 -19.45 2.43 1.31
N SER A 140 -19.71 3.11 0.19
CA SER A 140 -20.63 4.25 0.11
C SER A 140 -22.10 3.83 0.14
N ILE A 141 -22.44 2.60 -0.30
CA ILE A 141 -23.82 2.09 -0.31
C ILE A 141 -24.27 1.77 1.12
N PRO A 142 -25.35 2.41 1.66
CA PRO A 142 -25.71 2.30 3.08
C PRO A 142 -25.91 0.87 3.60
N ILE A 143 -26.58 0.01 2.81
CA ILE A 143 -26.86 -1.38 3.21
C ILE A 143 -25.54 -2.18 3.26
N VAL A 144 -24.68 -2.03 2.26
CA VAL A 144 -23.36 -2.69 2.19
C VAL A 144 -22.46 -2.17 3.32
N ARG A 145 -22.51 -0.86 3.59
CA ARG A 145 -21.80 -0.22 4.70
C ARG A 145 -22.22 -0.81 6.06
N GLY A 146 -23.54 -0.99 6.28
CA GLY A 146 -24.06 -1.60 7.51
C GLY A 146 -23.51 -3.01 7.73
N ALA A 147 -23.60 -3.86 6.72
CA ALA A 147 -23.09 -5.24 6.76
C ALA A 147 -21.56 -5.27 6.93
N TYR A 148 -20.83 -4.40 6.23
CA TYR A 148 -19.38 -4.26 6.33
C TYR A 148 -18.93 -3.85 7.74
N LEU A 149 -19.57 -2.84 8.33
CA LEU A 149 -19.27 -2.38 9.68
C LEU A 149 -19.62 -3.44 10.74
N ALA A 150 -20.72 -4.16 10.57
CA ALA A 150 -21.09 -5.28 11.46
C ALA A 150 -20.05 -6.40 11.38
N TYR A 151 -19.60 -6.78 10.19
CA TYR A 151 -18.51 -7.75 9.99
C TYR A 151 -17.22 -7.31 10.68
N PHE A 152 -16.79 -6.06 10.50
CA PHE A 152 -15.56 -5.52 11.08
C PHE A 152 -15.64 -5.38 12.61
N ARG A 153 -16.82 -5.04 13.16
CA ARG A 153 -17.02 -4.88 14.62
C ARG A 153 -17.15 -6.20 15.36
N HIS A 154 -17.84 -7.18 14.78
CA HIS A 154 -18.27 -8.37 15.50
C HIS A 154 -17.59 -9.65 15.04
N ILE A 155 -17.38 -9.81 13.73
CA ILE A 155 -16.89 -11.06 13.14
C ILE A 155 -15.35 -11.07 13.07
N LEU A 156 -14.74 -10.00 12.57
CA LEU A 156 -13.30 -9.93 12.36
C LEU A 156 -12.47 -10.04 13.65
N PRO A 157 -12.85 -9.43 14.80
CA PRO A 157 -12.12 -9.59 16.05
C PRO A 157 -12.17 -11.02 16.60
N VAL A 158 -13.32 -11.70 16.45
CA VAL A 158 -13.49 -13.09 16.90
C VAL A 158 -12.63 -14.03 16.05
N ILE A 159 -12.71 -13.92 14.73
CA ILE A 159 -11.89 -14.72 13.81
C ILE A 159 -10.40 -14.42 14.03
N GLY A 160 -10.05 -13.15 14.22
CA GLY A 160 -8.68 -12.73 14.47
C GLY A 160 -8.11 -13.25 15.78
N GLY A 161 -8.89 -13.23 16.84
CA GLY A 161 -8.51 -13.78 18.15
C GLY A 161 -8.26 -15.29 18.12
N VAL A 162 -9.08 -16.04 17.39
CA VAL A 162 -8.97 -17.50 17.29
C VAL A 162 -7.79 -17.95 16.40
N ILE A 163 -7.51 -17.21 15.30
CA ILE A 163 -6.54 -17.66 14.28
C ILE A 163 -5.12 -17.19 14.54
N SER A 164 -4.90 -16.01 15.15
CA SER A 164 -3.56 -15.41 15.18
C SER A 164 -2.90 -15.30 16.55
N GLY A 165 -3.63 -15.50 17.64
CA GLY A 165 -3.11 -15.30 18.99
C GLY A 165 -2.73 -13.83 19.33
N HIS A 166 -2.82 -12.90 18.36
CA HIS A 166 -2.46 -11.49 18.49
C HIS A 166 -3.68 -10.58 18.33
N GLY A 167 -4.50 -10.49 19.38
CA GLY A 167 -5.76 -9.73 19.39
C GLY A 167 -5.61 -8.20 19.19
N SER A 168 -4.42 -7.63 19.32
CA SER A 168 -4.18 -6.18 19.17
C SER A 168 -4.28 -5.71 17.72
N ALA A 169 -3.72 -6.45 16.76
CA ALA A 169 -3.74 -6.09 15.34
C ALA A 169 -5.18 -6.09 14.77
N TYR A 170 -6.03 -7.01 15.23
CA TYR A 170 -7.42 -7.12 14.76
C TYR A 170 -8.38 -6.12 15.40
N ARG A 171 -7.98 -5.46 16.49
CA ARG A 171 -8.69 -4.30 17.05
C ARG A 171 -8.30 -2.99 16.39
N TYR A 172 -7.06 -2.88 15.92
CA TYR A 172 -6.56 -1.70 15.23
C TYR A 172 -7.14 -1.55 13.82
N LEU A 173 -7.21 -2.64 13.05
CA LEU A 173 -7.64 -2.62 11.65
C LEU A 173 -9.05 -2.00 11.44
N PRO A 174 -10.11 -2.40 12.20
CA PRO A 174 -11.41 -1.77 12.07
C PRO A 174 -11.38 -0.26 12.32
N ARG A 175 -10.61 0.17 13.30
CA ARG A 175 -10.49 1.57 13.67
C ARG A 175 -9.85 2.40 12.55
N SER A 176 -8.72 1.96 12.02
CA SER A 176 -8.01 2.68 10.95
C SER A 176 -8.83 2.75 9.64
N VAL A 177 -9.54 1.67 9.27
CA VAL A 177 -10.41 1.64 8.08
C VAL A 177 -11.61 2.58 8.22
N MET A 178 -12.23 2.65 9.41
CA MET A 178 -13.38 3.55 9.63
C MET A 178 -13.03 5.04 9.60
N HIS A 179 -11.78 5.41 9.87
CA HIS A 179 -11.31 6.80 9.83
C HIS A 179 -10.74 7.19 8.45
N PHE A 180 -10.50 6.22 7.58
CA PHE A 180 -10.00 6.50 6.24
C PHE A 180 -11.13 7.02 5.34
N PRO A 181 -10.90 8.06 4.52
CA PRO A 181 -11.93 8.66 3.69
C PRO A 181 -12.50 7.67 2.67
N GLU A 182 -13.76 7.84 2.30
CA GLU A 182 -14.38 7.15 1.17
C GLU A 182 -13.68 7.53 -0.15
N GLY A 183 -13.77 6.67 -1.16
CA GLY A 183 -13.03 6.84 -2.41
C GLY A 183 -13.28 8.18 -3.12
N SER A 184 -14.51 8.70 -3.09
CA SER A 184 -14.87 10.03 -3.64
C SER A 184 -14.16 11.16 -2.91
N VAL A 185 -14.17 11.12 -1.57
CA VAL A 185 -13.51 12.11 -0.72
C VAL A 185 -11.98 12.04 -0.89
N LEU A 186 -11.42 10.82 -0.99
CA LEU A 186 -9.99 10.65 -1.28
C LEU A 186 -9.62 11.28 -2.64
N ALA A 187 -10.44 11.05 -3.67
CA ALA A 187 -10.22 11.62 -4.99
C ALA A 187 -10.26 13.17 -4.97
N GLU A 188 -11.17 13.77 -4.18
CA GLU A 188 -11.21 15.22 -3.97
C GLU A 188 -9.94 15.74 -3.28
N ARG A 189 -9.46 15.05 -2.24
CA ARG A 189 -8.22 15.40 -1.55
C ARG A 189 -6.99 15.27 -2.48
N MET A 190 -6.95 14.24 -3.31
CA MET A 190 -5.90 14.11 -4.33
C MET A 190 -5.92 15.29 -5.31
N ARG A 191 -7.10 15.69 -5.81
CA ARG A 191 -7.22 16.87 -6.68
C ARG A 191 -6.78 18.15 -5.96
N ALA A 192 -7.18 18.35 -4.72
CA ALA A 192 -6.75 19.48 -3.90
C ALA A 192 -5.23 19.49 -3.66
N ALA A 193 -4.60 18.33 -3.59
CA ALA A 193 -3.16 18.21 -3.50
C ALA A 193 -2.42 18.53 -4.84
N GLY A 194 -3.15 18.58 -5.98
CA GLY A 194 -2.61 18.89 -7.31
C GLY A 194 -2.53 17.72 -8.28
N PHE A 195 -3.06 16.56 -7.95
CA PHE A 195 -3.16 15.44 -8.91
C PHE A 195 -4.25 15.75 -9.95
N ALA A 196 -3.92 15.52 -11.23
CA ALA A 196 -4.91 15.47 -12.30
C ALA A 196 -5.65 14.13 -12.29
N ASN A 197 -6.87 14.11 -12.88
CA ASN A 197 -7.67 12.89 -13.02
C ASN A 197 -6.99 11.89 -13.97
#